data_80cc926ef7a060f7ba0140d5a74d7b95
#
_entry.id   80cc926ef7a060f7ba0140d5a74d7b95
#
_cell.length_a   1.000
_cell.length_b   1.000
_cell.length_c   1.000
_cell.angle_alpha   90.00
_cell.angle_beta   90.00
_cell.angle_gamma   90.00
#
_symmetry.space_group_name_H-M   'P 1'
#
loop_
_entity.id
_entity.type
_entity.pdbx_description
1 polymer ?
#
loop_
_entity_poly.entity_id
_entity_poly.type
_entity_poly.pdbx_seq_one_letter_code
_entity_poly.pdbx_strand_id
1 'polypeptide(L)'
;MNENRFEKGEITQKCRSNMEKLTLLYISLSGNTKNFIDRISKPLSSEYDLKIMDMKQMVKDNEHHDLDSKTVVFIPTYLEGGNGIDNGDVEILTTPLREYLRTQDTEQYLIGIVGSGNKNFNHQYCLTAKQYSEEFEKPMLADFELIGTPVDLERIVEIIKQRMDVCKKR
;
A
#
# COMPACT_ATOMS: atom_id res chain seq x y z
N MET A 1 -4.54 -6.42 -44.90
CA MET A 1 -4.77 -7.00 -43.55
C MET A 1 -3.81 -6.40 -42.54
N ASN A 2 -3.95 -5.17 -42.09
CA ASN A 2 -3.08 -4.61 -41.03
C ASN A 2 -3.64 -3.33 -40.36
N GLU A 3 -4.96 -3.11 -40.39
CA GLU A 3 -5.53 -1.88 -39.81
C GLU A 3 -6.09 -2.05 -38.37
N ASN A 4 -6.21 -3.28 -37.85
CA ASN A 4 -6.87 -3.53 -36.56
C ASN A 4 -5.96 -3.60 -35.33
N ARG A 5 -4.65 -3.35 -35.46
CA ARG A 5 -3.72 -3.46 -34.32
C ARG A 5 -3.42 -2.10 -33.66
N PHE A 6 -3.55 -1.02 -34.42
CA PHE A 6 -3.31 0.34 -33.92
C PHE A 6 -4.49 0.90 -33.13
N GLU A 7 -5.72 0.64 -33.54
CA GLU A 7 -6.91 1.15 -32.87
C GLU A 7 -7.11 0.59 -31.45
N LYS A 8 -6.75 -0.70 -31.19
CA LYS A 8 -6.86 -1.30 -29.86
C LYS A 8 -5.85 -0.69 -28.86
N GLY A 9 -4.69 -0.26 -29.32
CA GLY A 9 -3.67 0.38 -28.48
C GLY A 9 -4.09 1.80 -28.07
N GLU A 10 -4.62 2.58 -28.99
CA GLU A 10 -5.06 3.96 -28.74
C GLU A 10 -6.32 4.03 -27.89
N ILE A 11 -7.27 3.13 -28.08
CA ILE A 11 -8.48 3.04 -27.25
C ILE A 11 -8.13 2.66 -25.81
N THR A 12 -7.19 1.72 -25.60
CA THR A 12 -6.75 1.31 -24.25
C THR A 12 -6.02 2.42 -23.53
N GLN A 13 -5.21 3.20 -24.25
CA GLN A 13 -4.47 4.32 -23.68
C GLN A 13 -5.39 5.52 -23.37
N LYS A 14 -6.38 5.78 -24.20
CA LYS A 14 -7.36 6.85 -24.01
C LYS A 14 -8.36 6.56 -22.88
N CYS A 15 -8.70 5.29 -22.65
CA CYS A 15 -9.50 4.89 -21.49
C CYS A 15 -8.75 5.05 -20.17
N ARG A 16 -7.44 4.77 -20.13
CA ARG A 16 -6.61 4.94 -18.93
C ARG A 16 -6.40 6.41 -18.55
N SER A 17 -6.36 7.33 -19.52
CA SER A 17 -6.18 8.75 -19.24
C SER A 17 -7.34 9.41 -18.49
N ASN A 18 -8.49 8.75 -18.42
CA ASN A 18 -9.68 9.22 -17.68
C ASN A 18 -9.88 8.49 -16.34
N MET A 19 -9.05 7.50 -16.02
CA MET A 19 -9.15 6.77 -14.75
C MET A 19 -8.50 7.58 -13.63
N GLU A 20 -9.09 7.52 -12.44
CA GLU A 20 -8.50 8.13 -11.26
C GLU A 20 -7.21 7.39 -10.87
N LYS A 21 -6.16 8.15 -10.54
CA LYS A 21 -4.87 7.58 -10.15
C LYS A 21 -4.90 7.08 -8.71
N LEU A 22 -4.39 5.89 -8.51
CA LEU A 22 -4.20 5.28 -7.20
C LEU A 22 -2.80 4.67 -7.09
N THR A 23 -2.07 5.02 -6.04
CA THR A 23 -0.77 4.42 -5.75
C THR A 23 -0.90 3.42 -4.60
N LEU A 24 -0.36 2.22 -4.78
CA LEU A 24 -0.09 1.28 -3.70
C LEU A 24 1.40 1.33 -3.38
N LEU A 25 1.75 1.90 -2.23
CA LEU A 25 3.11 1.97 -1.73
C LEU A 25 3.30 0.89 -0.68
N TYR A 26 4.34 0.08 -0.80
CA TYR A 26 4.58 -1.00 0.15
C TYR A 26 6.06 -1.28 0.40
N ILE A 27 6.34 -1.96 1.49
CA ILE A 27 7.61 -2.63 1.74
C ILE A 27 7.34 -4.10 2.06
N SER A 28 8.17 -4.99 1.52
CA SER A 28 8.03 -6.43 1.76
C SER A 28 9.38 -7.06 2.04
N LEU A 29 9.53 -7.73 3.17
CA LEU A 29 10.77 -8.37 3.59
C LEU A 29 10.76 -9.87 3.33
N SER A 30 9.67 -10.54 3.73
CA SER A 30 9.49 -11.99 3.56
C SER A 30 8.74 -12.37 2.27
N GLY A 31 8.27 -11.39 1.49
CA GLY A 31 7.48 -11.62 0.28
C GLY A 31 5.96 -11.66 0.51
N ASN A 32 5.49 -11.72 1.76
CA ASN A 32 4.06 -11.82 2.07
C ASN A 32 3.27 -10.58 1.59
N THR A 33 3.74 -9.40 1.95
CA THR A 33 3.10 -8.14 1.52
C THR A 33 3.12 -8.00 0.01
N LYS A 34 4.26 -8.32 -0.63
CA LYS A 34 4.36 -8.30 -2.10
C LYS A 34 3.35 -9.25 -2.75
N ASN A 35 3.22 -10.48 -2.25
CA ASN A 35 2.24 -11.44 -2.75
C ASN A 35 0.80 -10.87 -2.65
N PHE A 36 0.48 -10.21 -1.54
CA PHE A 36 -0.83 -9.58 -1.37
C PHE A 36 -1.03 -8.44 -2.38
N ILE A 37 -0.03 -7.58 -2.57
CA ILE A 37 -0.07 -6.49 -3.56
C ILE A 37 -0.27 -7.02 -4.98
N ASP A 38 0.45 -8.07 -5.38
CA ASP A 38 0.32 -8.68 -6.71
C ASP A 38 -1.11 -9.21 -6.97
N ARG A 39 -1.80 -9.67 -5.93
CA ARG A 39 -3.19 -10.16 -6.02
C ARG A 39 -4.21 -9.02 -6.02
N ILE A 40 -4.07 -8.05 -5.11
CA ILE A 40 -5.03 -6.94 -4.97
C ILE A 40 -4.95 -5.96 -6.13
N SER A 41 -3.80 -5.82 -6.78
CA SER A 41 -3.63 -4.94 -7.93
C SER A 41 -4.48 -5.34 -9.12
N LYS A 42 -4.79 -6.62 -9.30
CA LYS A 42 -5.62 -7.11 -10.40
C LYS A 42 -7.03 -6.49 -10.41
N PRO A 43 -7.83 -6.61 -9.36
CA PRO A 43 -9.15 -5.98 -9.32
C PRO A 43 -9.08 -4.45 -9.30
N LEU A 44 -8.08 -3.84 -8.63
CA LEU A 44 -7.96 -2.39 -8.58
C LEU A 44 -7.57 -1.77 -9.92
N SER A 45 -6.74 -2.42 -10.72
CA SER A 45 -6.32 -1.93 -12.04
C SER A 45 -7.46 -1.90 -13.09
N SER A 46 -8.59 -2.54 -12.80
CA SER A 46 -9.79 -2.44 -13.66
C SER A 46 -10.57 -1.14 -13.46
N GLU A 47 -10.36 -0.44 -12.33
CA GLU A 47 -11.11 0.76 -11.96
C GLU A 47 -10.22 2.01 -11.82
N TYR A 48 -8.92 1.82 -11.56
CA TYR A 48 -7.96 2.89 -11.32
C TYR A 48 -6.76 2.81 -12.26
N ASP A 49 -6.19 3.95 -12.60
CA ASP A 49 -4.84 4.03 -13.15
C ASP A 49 -3.85 3.76 -12.01
N LEU A 50 -3.47 2.48 -11.88
CA LEU A 50 -2.79 1.95 -10.71
C LEU A 50 -1.27 2.05 -10.86
N LYS A 51 -0.62 2.74 -9.90
CA LYS A 51 0.83 2.79 -9.71
C LYS A 51 1.22 1.93 -8.52
N ILE A 52 2.21 1.09 -8.67
CA ILE A 52 2.74 0.24 -7.59
C ILE A 52 4.16 0.69 -7.29
N MET A 53 4.45 0.98 -6.02
CA MET A 53 5.76 1.43 -5.54
C MET A 53 6.28 0.44 -4.48
N ASP A 54 7.38 -0.24 -4.80
CA ASP A 54 8.09 -1.12 -3.89
C ASP A 54 9.25 -0.37 -3.24
N MET A 55 9.09 -0.01 -1.97
CA MET A 55 10.10 0.74 -1.22
C MET A 55 11.47 0.03 -1.17
N LYS A 56 11.45 -1.30 -1.01
CA LYS A 56 12.69 -2.08 -0.98
C LYS A 56 13.45 -2.00 -2.30
N GLN A 57 12.72 -2.05 -3.42
CA GLN A 57 13.31 -1.93 -4.75
C GLN A 57 13.82 -0.51 -5.00
N MET A 58 13.05 0.51 -4.63
CA MET A 58 13.45 1.91 -4.76
C MET A 58 14.76 2.20 -4.01
N VAL A 59 14.88 1.70 -2.77
CA VAL A 59 16.11 1.84 -1.98
C VAL A 59 17.29 1.12 -2.66
N LYS A 60 17.07 -0.09 -3.15
CA LYS A 60 18.11 -0.89 -3.83
C LYS A 60 18.62 -0.21 -5.09
N ASP A 61 17.72 0.37 -5.88
CA ASP A 61 18.04 1.00 -7.17
C ASP A 61 18.45 2.47 -7.01
N ASN A 62 18.45 2.99 -5.78
CA ASN A 62 18.68 4.40 -5.47
C ASN A 62 17.73 5.34 -6.25
N GLU A 63 16.49 4.90 -6.42
CA GLU A 63 15.44 5.68 -7.07
C GLU A 63 14.65 6.48 -6.04
N HIS A 64 14.29 7.69 -6.43
CA HIS A 64 13.39 8.55 -5.66
C HIS A 64 12.24 9.03 -6.54
N HIS A 65 11.03 8.69 -6.12
CA HIS A 65 9.80 9.12 -6.77
C HIS A 65 8.90 9.77 -5.72
N ASP A 66 8.48 10.99 -5.97
CA ASP A 66 7.52 11.65 -5.09
C ASP A 66 6.12 11.05 -5.24
N LEU A 67 5.32 11.18 -4.18
CA LEU A 67 3.90 10.89 -4.24
C LEU A 67 3.20 11.94 -5.10
N ASP A 68 2.47 11.49 -6.11
CA ASP A 68 1.79 12.34 -7.09
C ASP A 68 0.29 12.00 -7.25
N SER A 69 -0.20 11.08 -6.45
CA SER A 69 -1.58 10.58 -6.50
C SER A 69 -2.01 10.05 -5.14
N LYS A 70 -3.31 9.81 -4.99
CA LYS A 70 -3.86 9.18 -3.78
C LYS A 70 -3.17 7.85 -3.52
N THR A 71 -2.62 7.70 -2.32
CA THR A 71 -1.74 6.60 -1.95
C THR A 71 -2.27 5.84 -0.75
N VAL A 72 -2.30 4.53 -0.87
CA VAL A 72 -2.50 3.60 0.25
C VAL A 72 -1.18 2.90 0.55
N VAL A 73 -0.78 2.95 1.81
CA VAL A 73 0.45 2.30 2.29
C VAL A 73 0.14 0.93 2.85
N PHE A 74 0.94 -0.06 2.46
CA PHE A 74 0.89 -1.42 3.01
C PHE A 74 2.18 -1.70 3.78
N ILE A 75 2.06 -1.92 5.09
CA ILE A 75 3.19 -2.04 5.99
C ILE A 75 3.11 -3.32 6.83
N PRO A 76 4.12 -4.21 6.75
CA PRO A 76 4.26 -5.33 7.66
C PRO A 76 4.81 -4.85 9.01
N THR A 77 4.57 -5.64 10.04
CA THR A 77 5.09 -5.37 11.37
C THR A 77 6.39 -6.12 11.61
N TYR A 78 7.48 -5.38 11.80
CA TYR A 78 8.78 -5.86 12.22
C TYR A 78 9.28 -4.98 13.35
N LEU A 79 9.31 -5.53 14.57
CA LEU A 79 9.65 -4.81 15.79
C LEU A 79 10.82 -5.46 16.50
N GLU A 80 11.62 -4.64 17.15
CA GLU A 80 12.70 -5.09 18.00
C GLU A 80 12.16 -5.87 19.20
N GLY A 81 12.85 -6.94 19.61
CA GLY A 81 12.50 -7.68 20.82
C GLY A 81 11.29 -8.60 20.69
N GLY A 82 10.99 -9.18 19.56
CA GLY A 82 9.83 -10.05 19.21
C GLY A 82 9.32 -11.08 20.23
N ASN A 83 9.79 -11.03 21.47
CA ASN A 83 9.31 -11.80 22.63
C ASN A 83 8.18 -11.09 23.42
N GLY A 84 7.85 -9.85 23.05
CA GLY A 84 6.77 -9.08 23.70
C GLY A 84 7.06 -8.63 25.13
N ILE A 85 8.28 -8.79 25.63
CA ILE A 85 8.62 -8.55 27.04
C ILE A 85 9.59 -7.39 27.23
N ASP A 86 10.62 -7.26 26.43
CA ASP A 86 11.75 -6.49 26.88
C ASP A 86 12.08 -5.18 26.22
N ASN A 87 11.67 -4.85 25.01
CA ASN A 87 12.25 -3.69 24.40
C ASN A 87 11.36 -2.83 23.53
N GLY A 88 10.17 -2.81 23.90
CA GLY A 88 9.32 -1.86 23.25
C GLY A 88 9.10 -2.17 21.77
N ASP A 89 8.21 -1.46 21.27
CA ASP A 89 7.62 -1.64 19.96
C ASP A 89 8.39 -0.77 18.96
N VAL A 90 9.72 -0.88 18.97
CA VAL A 90 10.61 -0.11 18.08
C VAL A 90 10.64 -0.77 16.71
N GLU A 91 10.26 -0.03 15.69
CA GLU A 91 10.31 -0.47 14.31
C GLU A 91 11.75 -0.76 13.86
N ILE A 92 11.90 -1.91 13.20
CA ILE A 92 13.14 -2.29 12.52
C ILE A 92 12.83 -2.69 11.08
N LEU A 93 13.81 -2.68 10.20
CA LEU A 93 13.76 -3.18 8.82
C LEU A 93 12.77 -2.46 7.88
N THR A 94 11.72 -1.85 8.39
CA THR A 94 10.72 -1.11 7.61
C THR A 94 10.87 0.41 7.71
N THR A 95 11.80 0.89 8.52
CA THR A 95 12.14 2.31 8.71
C THR A 95 12.35 3.10 7.40
N PRO A 96 12.91 2.55 6.31
CA PRO A 96 13.03 3.29 5.05
C PRO A 96 11.69 3.80 4.51
N LEU A 97 10.59 3.05 4.72
CA LEU A 97 9.27 3.51 4.32
C LEU A 97 8.78 4.67 5.17
N ARG A 98 9.03 4.63 6.48
CA ARG A 98 8.69 5.73 7.40
C ARG A 98 9.45 6.99 7.06
N GLU A 99 10.76 6.89 6.85
CA GLU A 99 11.61 8.01 6.48
C GLU A 99 11.19 8.62 5.13
N TYR A 100 10.89 7.77 4.16
CA TYR A 100 10.36 8.23 2.87
C TYR A 100 9.06 9.02 3.06
N LEU A 101 8.09 8.50 3.79
CA LEU A 101 6.81 9.18 4.02
C LEU A 101 6.98 10.54 4.71
N ARG A 102 7.94 10.69 5.62
CA ARG A 102 8.25 11.96 6.27
C ARG A 102 8.73 13.05 5.32
N THR A 103 9.25 12.67 4.16
CA THR A 103 9.70 13.61 3.12
C THR A 103 8.61 13.95 2.11
N GLN A 104 7.46 13.27 2.16
CA GLN A 104 6.37 13.43 1.21
C GLN A 104 5.26 14.34 1.73
N ASP A 105 4.46 14.88 0.83
CA ASP A 105 3.20 15.55 1.18
C ASP A 105 2.12 14.50 1.51
N THR A 106 2.23 13.95 2.72
CA THR A 106 1.30 12.92 3.19
C THR A 106 -0.08 13.49 3.50
N GLU A 107 -0.20 14.78 3.77
CA GLU A 107 -1.50 15.43 3.98
C GLU A 107 -2.35 15.33 2.70
N GLN A 108 -1.75 15.65 1.57
CA GLN A 108 -2.41 15.66 0.27
C GLN A 108 -2.62 14.26 -0.31
N TYR A 109 -1.60 13.40 -0.24
CA TYR A 109 -1.59 12.16 -1.02
C TYR A 109 -1.87 10.90 -0.21
N LEU A 110 -1.45 10.81 1.05
CA LEU A 110 -1.68 9.60 1.84
C LEU A 110 -3.14 9.53 2.30
N ILE A 111 -3.88 8.54 1.82
CA ILE A 111 -5.30 8.39 2.14
C ILE A 111 -5.59 7.31 3.17
N GLY A 112 -4.65 6.42 3.43
CA GLY A 112 -4.82 5.40 4.43
C GLY A 112 -3.70 4.36 4.49
N ILE A 113 -3.75 3.52 5.50
CA ILE A 113 -2.72 2.54 5.85
C ILE A 113 -3.37 1.18 6.01
N VAL A 114 -2.75 0.16 5.45
CA VAL A 114 -3.11 -1.25 5.61
C VAL A 114 -1.97 -1.97 6.30
N GLY A 115 -2.26 -2.58 7.43
CA GLY A 115 -1.30 -3.34 8.20
C GLY A 115 -1.25 -4.81 7.82
N SER A 116 -0.08 -5.41 7.94
CA SER A 116 0.03 -6.87 7.93
C SER A 116 0.91 -7.36 9.07
N GLY A 117 0.70 -8.59 9.50
CA GLY A 117 1.44 -9.16 10.61
C GLY A 117 1.12 -10.63 10.82
N ASN A 118 1.55 -11.13 11.96
CA ASN A 118 1.25 -12.47 12.43
C ASN A 118 0.54 -12.37 13.79
N LYS A 119 -0.66 -12.90 13.89
CA LYS A 119 -1.49 -12.85 15.11
C LYS A 119 -0.85 -13.56 16.30
N ASN A 120 0.10 -14.45 16.08
CA ASN A 120 0.87 -15.08 17.15
C ASN A 120 1.69 -14.07 17.98
N PHE A 121 1.94 -12.86 17.46
CA PHE A 121 2.60 -11.78 18.20
C PHE A 121 1.64 -10.92 19.02
N ASN A 122 0.41 -11.34 19.21
CA ASN A 122 -0.59 -10.72 20.09
C ASN A 122 -0.71 -9.20 19.91
N HIS A 123 -0.35 -8.41 20.93
CA HIS A 123 -0.47 -6.95 20.93
C HIS A 123 0.38 -6.27 19.84
N GLN A 124 1.45 -6.90 19.36
CA GLN A 124 2.29 -6.38 18.29
C GLN A 124 1.71 -6.62 16.88
N TYR A 125 0.61 -7.37 16.78
CA TYR A 125 -0.07 -7.58 15.50
C TYR A 125 -0.48 -6.26 14.86
N CYS A 126 0.04 -5.99 13.67
CA CYS A 126 -0.16 -4.76 12.91
C CYS A 126 0.18 -3.46 13.67
N LEU A 127 1.05 -3.54 14.68
CA LEU A 127 1.37 -2.38 15.52
C LEU A 127 2.10 -1.29 14.73
N THR A 128 2.98 -1.64 13.80
CA THR A 128 3.65 -0.65 12.94
C THR A 128 2.63 0.18 12.15
N ALA A 129 1.58 -0.46 11.62
CA ALA A 129 0.51 0.26 10.90
C ALA A 129 -0.26 1.22 11.82
N LYS A 130 -0.48 0.85 13.07
CA LYS A 130 -1.10 1.73 14.08
C LYS A 130 -0.20 2.93 14.38
N GLN A 131 1.10 2.70 14.57
CA GLN A 131 2.08 3.78 14.77
C GLN A 131 2.12 4.75 13.58
N TYR A 132 2.06 4.23 12.35
CA TYR A 132 1.98 5.08 11.16
C TYR A 132 0.67 5.86 11.09
N SER A 133 -0.45 5.23 11.45
CA SER A 133 -1.76 5.89 11.51
C SER A 133 -1.75 7.09 12.46
N GLU A 134 -1.12 6.93 13.61
CA GLU A 134 -0.96 8.01 14.59
C GLU A 134 0.01 9.09 14.12
N GLU A 135 1.21 8.71 13.63
CA GLU A 135 2.24 9.65 13.21
C GLU A 135 1.81 10.52 12.02
N PHE A 136 1.18 9.91 11.03
CA PHE A 136 0.77 10.61 9.80
C PHE A 136 -0.67 11.12 9.83
N GLU A 137 -1.38 10.92 10.94
CA GLU A 137 -2.79 11.33 11.12
C GLU A 137 -3.70 10.79 9.99
N LYS A 138 -3.48 9.54 9.58
CA LYS A 138 -4.24 8.86 8.52
C LYS A 138 -4.89 7.58 9.04
N PRO A 139 -6.08 7.24 8.57
CA PRO A 139 -6.78 6.06 9.08
C PRO A 139 -6.05 4.77 8.73
N MET A 140 -6.00 3.87 9.69
CA MET A 140 -5.74 2.46 9.41
C MET A 140 -7.00 1.88 8.79
N LEU A 141 -6.94 1.59 7.48
CA LEU A 141 -8.11 1.14 6.70
C LEU A 141 -8.45 -0.32 6.98
N ALA A 142 -7.44 -1.15 7.07
CA ALA A 142 -7.58 -2.59 7.23
C ALA A 142 -6.29 -3.24 7.71
N ASP A 143 -6.41 -4.52 8.01
CA ASP A 143 -5.28 -5.42 8.27
C ASP A 143 -5.49 -6.77 7.61
N PHE A 144 -4.41 -7.54 7.47
CA PHE A 144 -4.46 -8.94 7.08
C PHE A 144 -3.31 -9.74 7.71
N GLU A 145 -3.50 -11.05 7.83
CA GLU A 145 -2.50 -11.93 8.41
C GLU A 145 -1.67 -12.62 7.33
N LEU A 146 -0.35 -12.64 7.50
CA LEU A 146 0.60 -13.30 6.61
C LEU A 146 0.44 -12.87 5.14
N ILE A 147 -0.01 -13.78 4.26
CA ILE A 147 -0.26 -13.49 2.85
C ILE A 147 -1.68 -13.00 2.56
N GLY A 148 -2.54 -12.96 3.58
CA GLY A 148 -3.96 -12.65 3.44
C GLY A 148 -4.76 -13.72 2.70
N THR A 149 -6.01 -13.88 3.09
CA THR A 149 -6.98 -14.79 2.47
C THR A 149 -7.68 -14.13 1.27
N PRO A 150 -8.40 -14.91 0.42
CA PRO A 150 -9.28 -14.32 -0.59
C PRO A 150 -10.34 -13.37 -0.01
N VAL A 151 -10.86 -13.67 1.17
CA VAL A 151 -11.82 -12.80 1.89
C VAL A 151 -11.17 -11.48 2.29
N ASP A 152 -9.94 -11.50 2.78
CA ASP A 152 -9.19 -10.27 3.08
C ASP A 152 -8.99 -9.43 1.83
N LEU A 153 -8.68 -10.06 0.70
CA LEU A 153 -8.49 -9.38 -0.57
C LEU A 153 -9.77 -8.64 -1.01
N GLU A 154 -10.91 -9.33 -1.04
CA GLU A 154 -12.20 -8.74 -1.42
C GLU A 154 -12.58 -7.60 -0.47
N ARG A 155 -12.44 -7.81 0.83
CA ARG A 155 -12.73 -6.81 1.87
C ARG A 155 -11.86 -5.57 1.71
N ILE A 156 -10.56 -5.73 1.50
CA ILE A 156 -9.63 -4.60 1.41
C ILE A 156 -9.80 -3.83 0.09
N VAL A 157 -10.09 -4.51 -1.02
CA VAL A 157 -10.46 -3.85 -2.27
C VAL A 157 -11.66 -2.94 -2.07
N GLU A 158 -12.72 -3.43 -1.45
CA GLU A 158 -13.93 -2.64 -1.21
C GLU A 158 -13.67 -1.44 -0.28
N ILE A 159 -12.90 -1.63 0.78
CA ILE A 159 -12.51 -0.53 1.69
C ILE A 159 -11.70 0.55 0.96
N ILE A 160 -10.77 0.18 0.09
CA ILE A 160 -9.99 1.14 -0.69
C ILE A 160 -10.90 1.93 -1.64
N LYS A 161 -11.84 1.29 -2.33
CA LYS A 161 -12.81 1.95 -3.20
C LYS A 161 -13.64 2.98 -2.43
N GLN A 162 -14.20 2.59 -1.29
CA GLN A 162 -14.97 3.48 -0.42
C GLN A 162 -14.11 4.66 0.05
N ARG A 163 -12.85 4.42 0.39
CA ARG A 163 -11.91 5.48 0.79
C ARG A 163 -11.62 6.45 -0.35
N MET A 164 -11.41 5.95 -1.55
CA MET A 164 -11.22 6.76 -2.75
C MET A 164 -12.45 7.66 -2.99
N ASP A 165 -13.66 7.14 -2.85
CA ASP A 165 -14.89 7.92 -3.04
C ASP A 165 -15.07 9.03 -1.98
N VAL A 166 -14.71 8.77 -0.73
CA VAL A 166 -14.71 9.79 0.33
C VAL A 166 -13.72 10.91 0.01
N CYS A 167 -12.56 10.57 -0.54
CA CYS A 167 -11.52 11.55 -0.89
C CYS A 167 -11.83 12.37 -2.16
N LYS A 168 -12.80 11.95 -2.98
CA LYS A 168 -13.29 12.74 -4.12
C LYS A 168 -14.18 13.92 -3.70
N LYS A 169 -14.87 13.77 -2.59
CA LYS A 169 -15.90 14.73 -2.12
C LYS A 169 -15.32 15.89 -1.30
N ARG A 170 -14.01 15.90 -1.08
CA ARG A 170 -13.29 16.97 -0.41
C ARG A 170 -12.48 17.81 -1.40
#